data_f615d96fc0855398f8a1df4fa240e101
#
_entry.id   f615d96fc0855398f8a1df4fa240e101
#
_cell.length_a   1.000
_cell.length_b   1.000
_cell.length_c   1.000
_cell.angle_alpha   90.00
_cell.angle_beta   90.00
_cell.angle_gamma   90.00
#
_symmetry.space_group_name_H-M   'P 1'
#
loop_
_entity.id
_entity.type
_entity.pdbx_description
1 polymer ?
#
loop_
_entity_poly.entity_id
_entity_poly.type
_entity_poly.pdbx_seq_one_letter_code
_entity_poly.pdbx_strand_id
1 'polypeptide(L)'
;IANCLVGSEMCIRDRDKAVKYANERIVFDRPIGKNQSIQHPLAELWIELEAAELLISKAAYQYDKGQNSGGLANAAKYYAAEVAFKTATQAVVTLGGMGYAKEYHVERLLRESLIPKLAPVSSQMILNYISEKILHLPRSY
;
A
#
# COMPACT_ATOMS: atom_id res chain seq x y z
N ILE A 1 -14.52 -4.03 1.17
CA ILE A 1 -13.66 -4.95 0.39
C ILE A 1 -13.30 -4.30 -0.96
N ALA A 2 -14.27 -3.81 -1.75
CA ALA A 2 -14.02 -3.20 -3.07
C ALA A 2 -12.95 -2.08 -3.04
N ASN A 3 -13.01 -1.16 -2.06
CA ASN A 3 -12.01 -0.09 -1.93
C ASN A 3 -10.60 -0.57 -1.59
N CYS A 4 -10.46 -1.75 -0.99
CA CYS A 4 -9.15 -2.34 -0.71
C CYS A 4 -8.52 -2.92 -1.98
N LEU A 5 -9.33 -3.51 -2.87
CA LEU A 5 -8.86 -4.03 -4.17
C LEU A 5 -8.35 -2.90 -5.07
N VAL A 6 -9.11 -1.80 -5.18
CA VAL A 6 -8.68 -0.61 -5.95
C VAL A 6 -7.36 -0.05 -5.41
N GLY A 7 -7.17 -0.05 -4.07
CA GLY A 7 -5.92 0.36 -3.44
C GLY A 7 -4.74 -0.54 -3.84
N SER A 8 -4.90 -1.86 -3.87
CA SER A 8 -3.83 -2.80 -4.23
C SER A 8 -3.42 -2.70 -5.70
N GLU A 9 -4.36 -2.56 -6.62
CA GLU A 9 -4.07 -2.37 -8.06
C GLU A 9 -3.28 -1.08 -8.33
N MET A 10 -3.61 0.00 -7.65
CA MET A 10 -2.85 1.25 -7.76
C MET A 10 -1.39 1.06 -7.29
N CYS A 11 -1.20 0.37 -6.16
CA CYS A 11 0.13 0.13 -5.59
C CYS A 11 0.99 -0.76 -6.46
N ILE A 12 0.42 -1.80 -7.07
CA ILE A 12 1.11 -2.67 -8.02
C ILE A 12 1.62 -1.85 -9.20
N ARG A 13 0.77 -0.99 -9.77
CA ARG A 13 1.16 -0.10 -10.87
C ARG A 13 2.26 0.89 -10.49
N ASP A 14 2.24 1.43 -9.27
CA ASP A 14 3.25 2.37 -8.79
C ASP A 14 4.60 1.70 -8.60
N ARG A 15 4.60 0.51 -7.98
CA ARG A 15 5.79 -0.34 -7.88
C ARG A 15 6.35 -0.66 -9.25
N ASP A 16 5.51 -1.06 -10.20
CA ASP A 16 5.96 -1.47 -11.54
C ASP A 16 6.57 -0.28 -12.30
N LYS A 17 6.03 0.92 -12.14
CA LYS A 17 6.64 2.14 -12.69
C LYS A 17 8.01 2.41 -12.07
N ALA A 18 8.14 2.28 -10.75
CA ALA A 18 9.41 2.47 -10.06
C ALA A 18 10.45 1.41 -10.48
N VAL A 19 10.04 0.14 -10.58
CA VAL A 19 10.91 -0.96 -11.06
C VAL A 19 11.36 -0.72 -12.50
N LYS A 20 10.42 -0.35 -13.39
CA LYS A 20 10.75 -0.02 -14.78
C LYS A 20 11.76 1.11 -14.85
N TYR A 21 11.50 2.22 -14.17
CA TYR A 21 12.41 3.36 -14.15
C TYR A 21 13.79 2.98 -13.58
N ALA A 22 13.84 2.20 -12.51
CA ALA A 22 15.09 1.74 -11.90
C ALA A 22 15.94 0.90 -12.86
N ASN A 23 15.32 0.14 -13.76
CA ASN A 23 16.02 -0.66 -14.78
C ASN A 23 16.46 0.18 -15.98
N GLU A 24 15.71 1.23 -16.34
CA GLU A 24 15.98 2.04 -17.54
C GLU A 24 16.89 3.24 -17.26
N ARG A 25 16.84 3.80 -16.05
CA ARG A 25 17.63 4.99 -15.70
C ARG A 25 19.09 4.64 -15.49
N ILE A 26 19.94 5.15 -16.38
CA ILE A 26 21.39 4.97 -16.31
C ILE A 26 22.02 6.16 -15.56
N VAL A 27 22.82 5.86 -14.55
CA VAL A 27 23.66 6.82 -13.80
C VAL A 27 24.98 6.12 -13.51
N PHE A 28 26.11 6.80 -13.76
CA PHE A 28 27.45 6.21 -13.67
C PHE A 28 27.60 4.92 -14.47
N ASP A 29 27.13 4.95 -15.74
CA ASP A 29 27.20 3.87 -16.73
C ASP A 29 26.49 2.57 -16.33
N ARG A 30 25.55 2.63 -15.40
CA ARG A 30 24.75 1.46 -14.97
C ARG A 30 23.33 1.85 -14.57
N PRO A 31 22.37 0.92 -14.69
CA PRO A 31 21.02 1.14 -14.17
C PRO A 31 21.04 1.42 -12.66
N ILE A 32 20.24 2.39 -12.20
CA ILE A 32 20.13 2.71 -10.77
C ILE A 32 19.60 1.51 -9.95
N GLY A 33 18.84 0.62 -10.58
CA GLY A 33 18.35 -0.63 -9.99
C GLY A 33 19.46 -1.61 -9.57
N LYS A 34 20.73 -1.37 -9.93
CA LYS A 34 21.88 -2.12 -9.39
C LYS A 34 22.28 -1.70 -7.97
N ASN A 35 21.74 -0.61 -7.45
CA ASN A 35 22.05 -0.15 -6.10
C ASN A 35 21.12 -0.80 -5.08
N GLN A 36 21.66 -1.37 -4.01
CA GLN A 36 20.88 -2.02 -2.94
C GLN A 36 19.92 -1.04 -2.26
N SER A 37 20.27 0.24 -2.14
CA SER A 37 19.39 1.31 -1.63
C SER A 37 18.11 1.51 -2.47
N ILE A 38 18.10 1.03 -3.71
CA ILE A 38 16.90 1.01 -4.59
C ILE A 38 16.25 -0.37 -4.56
N GLN A 39 17.05 -1.44 -4.60
CA GLN A 39 16.53 -2.82 -4.66
C GLN A 39 15.77 -3.21 -3.39
N HIS A 40 16.36 -2.96 -2.22
CA HIS A 40 15.80 -3.42 -0.95
C HIS A 40 14.43 -2.81 -0.65
N PRO A 41 14.21 -1.49 -0.74
CA PRO A 41 12.88 -0.92 -0.56
C PRO A 41 11.84 -1.46 -1.54
N LEU A 42 12.20 -1.68 -2.81
CA LEU A 42 11.28 -2.24 -3.81
C LEU A 42 10.93 -3.71 -3.51
N ALA A 43 11.90 -4.49 -3.01
CA ALA A 43 11.67 -5.86 -2.60
C ALA A 43 10.78 -5.95 -1.35
N GLU A 44 11.01 -5.09 -0.34
CA GLU A 44 10.14 -4.99 0.84
C GLU A 44 8.70 -4.66 0.44
N LEU A 45 8.51 -3.69 -0.45
CA LEU A 45 7.18 -3.33 -0.93
C LEU A 45 6.47 -4.48 -1.64
N TRP A 46 7.20 -5.27 -2.41
CA TRP A 46 6.61 -6.47 -3.02
C TRP A 46 6.09 -7.44 -1.96
N ILE A 47 6.87 -7.73 -0.91
CA ILE A 47 6.46 -8.60 0.20
C ILE A 47 5.21 -8.04 0.91
N GLU A 48 5.20 -6.74 1.19
CA GLU A 48 4.08 -6.09 1.88
C GLU A 48 2.80 -6.08 1.04
N LEU A 49 2.92 -5.91 -0.29
CA LEU A 49 1.79 -5.99 -1.22
C LEU A 49 1.18 -7.40 -1.27
N GLU A 50 2.01 -8.45 -1.36
CA GLU A 50 1.56 -9.84 -1.30
C GLU A 50 0.83 -10.12 0.04
N ALA A 51 1.38 -9.64 1.16
CA ALA A 51 0.75 -9.80 2.46
C ALA A 51 -0.60 -9.06 2.55
N ALA A 52 -0.69 -7.86 1.97
CA ALA A 52 -1.94 -7.11 1.91
C ALA A 52 -3.01 -7.85 1.08
N GLU A 53 -2.63 -8.38 -0.08
CA GLU A 53 -3.53 -9.13 -0.96
C GLU A 53 -4.05 -10.41 -0.28
N LEU A 54 -3.17 -11.16 0.40
CA LEU A 54 -3.57 -12.33 1.17
C LEU A 54 -4.57 -11.98 2.29
N LEU A 55 -4.36 -10.86 2.98
CA LEU A 55 -5.27 -10.42 4.04
C LEU A 55 -6.64 -10.00 3.47
N ILE A 56 -6.67 -9.31 2.33
CA ILE A 56 -7.88 -8.94 1.62
C ILE A 56 -8.64 -10.21 1.17
N SER A 57 -7.93 -11.15 0.54
CA SER A 57 -8.49 -12.41 0.06
C SER A 57 -9.07 -13.24 1.20
N LYS A 58 -8.40 -13.30 2.34
CA LYS A 58 -8.89 -13.97 3.54
C LYS A 58 -10.17 -13.32 4.08
N ALA A 59 -10.23 -11.99 4.12
CA ALA A 59 -11.42 -11.27 4.56
C ALA A 59 -12.61 -11.52 3.63
N ALA A 60 -12.36 -11.50 2.31
CA ALA A 60 -13.37 -11.79 1.30
C ALA A 60 -13.89 -13.22 1.41
N TYR A 61 -13.00 -14.21 1.52
CA TYR A 61 -13.38 -15.61 1.69
C TYR A 61 -14.25 -15.84 2.93
N GLN A 62 -13.92 -15.24 4.08
CA GLN A 62 -14.76 -15.37 5.27
C GLN A 62 -16.14 -14.75 5.07
N TYR A 63 -16.20 -13.60 4.43
CA TYR A 63 -17.48 -12.95 4.11
C TYR A 63 -18.35 -13.85 3.23
N ASP A 64 -17.79 -14.43 2.16
CA ASP A 64 -18.52 -15.32 1.25
C ASP A 64 -19.02 -16.61 1.94
N LYS A 65 -18.34 -17.05 2.99
CA LYS A 65 -18.75 -18.18 3.83
C LYS A 65 -19.77 -17.81 4.94
N GLY A 66 -20.23 -16.57 4.98
CA GLY A 66 -21.13 -16.10 6.04
C GLY A 66 -20.50 -16.03 7.44
N GLN A 67 -19.16 -16.04 7.52
CA GLN A 67 -18.42 -15.95 8.78
C GLN A 67 -18.22 -14.47 9.19
N ASN A 68 -17.94 -14.23 10.48
CA ASN A 68 -17.64 -12.90 10.95
C ASN A 68 -16.30 -12.42 10.38
N SER A 69 -16.36 -11.57 9.36
CA SER A 69 -15.20 -11.01 8.67
C SER A 69 -14.84 -9.58 9.12
N GLY A 70 -15.58 -8.96 10.05
CA GLY A 70 -15.43 -7.55 10.41
C GLY A 70 -14.02 -7.18 10.87
N GLY A 71 -13.39 -8.02 11.71
CA GLY A 71 -12.02 -7.82 12.15
C GLY A 71 -11.01 -7.84 11.02
N LEU A 72 -11.10 -8.86 10.15
CA LEU A 72 -10.21 -9.00 9.00
C LEU A 72 -10.44 -7.92 7.93
N ALA A 73 -11.69 -7.53 7.68
CA ALA A 73 -12.00 -6.46 6.73
C ALA A 73 -11.39 -5.11 7.18
N ASN A 74 -11.47 -4.80 8.47
CA ASN A 74 -10.83 -3.62 9.05
C ASN A 74 -9.29 -3.71 8.97
N ALA A 75 -8.70 -4.85 9.35
CA ALA A 75 -7.27 -5.07 9.27
C ALA A 75 -6.75 -4.98 7.81
N ALA A 76 -7.46 -5.59 6.85
CA ALA A 76 -7.14 -5.52 5.43
C ALA A 76 -7.17 -4.08 4.91
N LYS A 77 -8.22 -3.32 5.26
CA LYS A 77 -8.35 -1.90 4.88
C LYS A 77 -7.21 -1.06 5.45
N TYR A 78 -6.90 -1.24 6.73
CA TYR A 78 -5.82 -0.52 7.39
C TYR A 78 -4.48 -0.82 6.71
N TYR A 79 -4.12 -2.10 6.62
CA TYR A 79 -2.82 -2.51 6.11
C TYR A 79 -2.63 -2.15 4.64
N ALA A 80 -3.64 -2.37 3.79
CA ALA A 80 -3.59 -1.98 2.38
C ALA A 80 -3.40 -0.47 2.20
N ALA A 81 -4.04 0.37 3.04
CA ALA A 81 -3.87 1.82 2.99
C ALA A 81 -2.45 2.26 3.38
N GLU A 82 -1.84 1.63 4.40
CA GLU A 82 -0.46 1.91 4.81
C GLU A 82 0.53 1.51 3.72
N VAL A 83 0.38 0.31 3.16
CA VAL A 83 1.25 -0.20 2.07
C VAL A 83 1.09 0.66 0.81
N ALA A 84 -0.13 1.10 0.48
CA ALA A 84 -0.39 1.98 -0.65
C ALA A 84 0.40 3.29 -0.56
N PHE A 85 0.31 3.96 0.57
CA PHE A 85 1.02 5.22 0.80
C PHE A 85 2.55 5.02 0.78
N LYS A 86 3.04 3.95 1.41
CA LYS A 86 4.47 3.60 1.41
C LYS A 86 4.96 3.34 -0.02
N THR A 87 4.21 2.58 -0.82
CA THR A 87 4.55 2.25 -2.22
C THR A 87 4.60 3.50 -3.09
N ALA A 88 3.58 4.34 -3.02
CA ALA A 88 3.53 5.58 -3.79
C ALA A 88 4.66 6.55 -3.41
N THR A 89 4.95 6.65 -2.11
CA THR A 89 6.09 7.44 -1.60
C THR A 89 7.42 6.91 -2.16
N GLN A 90 7.64 5.60 -2.08
CA GLN A 90 8.88 4.99 -2.59
C GLN A 90 9.00 5.12 -4.11
N ALA A 91 7.89 5.07 -4.85
CA ALA A 91 7.91 5.32 -6.29
C ALA A 91 8.41 6.73 -6.62
N VAL A 92 7.90 7.76 -5.92
CA VAL A 92 8.39 9.13 -6.08
C VAL A 92 9.88 9.23 -5.74
N VAL A 93 10.30 8.65 -4.62
CA VAL A 93 11.72 8.66 -4.19
C VAL A 93 12.62 7.95 -5.21
N THR A 94 12.19 6.81 -5.74
CA THR A 94 12.96 6.05 -6.73
C THR A 94 13.14 6.82 -8.04
N LEU A 95 12.12 7.56 -8.47
CA LEU A 95 12.19 8.39 -9.67
C LEU A 95 12.94 9.72 -9.42
N GLY A 96 13.12 10.11 -8.16
CA GLY A 96 13.78 11.38 -7.82
C GLY A 96 13.04 12.59 -8.39
N GLY A 97 13.74 13.52 -9.03
CA GLY A 97 13.12 14.70 -9.64
C GLY A 97 12.04 14.37 -10.66
N MET A 98 12.16 13.26 -11.39
CA MET A 98 11.14 12.77 -12.33
C MET A 98 9.89 12.28 -11.61
N GLY A 99 10.00 11.84 -10.36
CA GLY A 99 8.85 11.47 -9.53
C GLY A 99 7.98 12.66 -9.11
N TYR A 100 8.53 13.87 -9.13
CA TYR A 100 7.80 15.11 -8.89
C TYR A 100 7.13 15.66 -10.17
N ALA A 101 7.61 15.26 -11.33
CA ALA A 101 7.10 15.73 -12.62
C ALA A 101 5.75 15.08 -12.95
N LYS A 102 4.78 15.89 -13.43
CA LYS A 102 3.42 15.46 -13.77
C LYS A 102 3.38 14.40 -14.85
N GLU A 103 4.33 14.41 -15.76
CA GLU A 103 4.46 13.50 -16.90
C GLU A 103 4.60 12.04 -16.50
N TYR A 104 5.17 11.77 -15.33
CA TYR A 104 5.35 10.42 -14.79
C TYR A 104 4.15 9.92 -13.98
N HIS A 105 3.24 10.81 -13.59
CA HIS A 105 2.00 10.53 -12.84
C HIS A 105 2.19 9.97 -11.42
N VAL A 106 3.39 9.61 -10.97
CA VAL A 106 3.60 9.04 -9.62
C VAL A 106 3.32 10.07 -8.52
N GLU A 107 3.53 11.36 -8.78
CA GLU A 107 3.16 12.44 -7.85
C GLU A 107 1.63 12.49 -7.59
N ARG A 108 0.83 12.23 -8.62
CA ARG A 108 -0.63 12.14 -8.51
C ARG A 108 -1.02 10.92 -7.68
N LEU A 109 -0.42 9.78 -7.94
CA LEU A 109 -0.69 8.53 -7.25
C LEU A 109 -0.34 8.64 -5.76
N LEU A 110 0.71 9.38 -5.40
CA LEU A 110 1.03 9.71 -4.01
C LEU A 110 -0.11 10.49 -3.34
N ARG A 111 -0.68 11.51 -4.00
CA ARG A 111 -1.83 12.24 -3.45
C ARG A 111 -3.06 11.36 -3.32
N GLU A 112 -3.34 10.53 -4.33
CA GLU A 112 -4.46 9.59 -4.32
C GLU A 112 -4.33 8.53 -3.23
N SER A 113 -3.11 8.08 -2.92
CA SER A 113 -2.85 7.08 -1.87
C SER A 113 -3.15 7.56 -0.44
N LEU A 114 -3.32 8.86 -0.23
CA LEU A 114 -3.78 9.41 1.04
C LEU A 114 -5.28 9.15 1.29
N ILE A 115 -6.09 9.07 0.23
CA ILE A 115 -7.54 8.88 0.35
C ILE A 115 -7.90 7.64 1.18
N PRO A 116 -7.34 6.45 0.90
CA PRO A 116 -7.62 5.27 1.71
C PRO A 116 -7.22 5.38 3.19
N LYS A 117 -6.27 6.23 3.53
CA LYS A 117 -5.89 6.47 4.93
C LYS A 117 -6.91 7.35 5.68
N LEU A 118 -7.60 8.22 4.95
CA LEU A 118 -8.51 9.22 5.51
C LEU A 118 -9.97 8.76 5.47
N ALA A 119 -10.37 8.07 4.41
CA ALA A 119 -11.77 7.76 4.10
C ALA A 119 -11.95 6.29 3.66
N PRO A 120 -13.19 5.73 3.77
CA PRO A 120 -14.34 6.26 4.50
C PRO A 120 -14.20 6.17 6.02
N VAL A 121 -13.26 5.34 6.50
CA VAL A 121 -12.95 5.15 7.94
C VAL A 121 -11.47 5.40 8.14
N SER A 122 -11.12 6.29 9.05
CA SER A 122 -9.73 6.63 9.35
C SER A 122 -8.98 5.46 10.01
N SER A 123 -7.65 5.46 9.85
CA SER A 123 -6.77 4.46 10.46
C SER A 123 -6.98 4.36 11.98
N GLN A 124 -7.19 5.46 12.68
CA GLN A 124 -7.42 5.52 14.13
C GLN A 124 -8.71 4.80 14.53
N MET A 125 -9.79 5.01 13.79
CA MET A 125 -11.07 4.34 14.05
C MET A 125 -10.99 2.83 13.83
N ILE A 126 -10.21 2.39 12.84
CA ILE A 126 -9.96 0.97 12.61
C ILE A 126 -9.19 0.35 13.78
N LEU A 127 -8.13 1.01 14.23
CA LEU A 127 -7.33 0.53 15.35
C LEU A 127 -8.16 0.48 16.64
N ASN A 128 -9.03 1.47 16.90
CA ASN A 128 -9.97 1.44 18.01
C ASN A 128 -10.91 0.23 17.91
N TYR A 129 -11.48 -0.04 16.74
CA TYR A 129 -12.34 -1.20 16.53
C TYR A 129 -11.60 -2.52 16.82
N ILE A 130 -10.38 -2.69 16.29
CA ILE A 130 -9.58 -3.90 16.51
C ILE A 130 -9.25 -4.04 18.01
N SER A 131 -8.83 -2.96 18.67
CA SER A 131 -8.51 -2.96 20.10
C SER A 131 -9.70 -3.39 20.94
N GLU A 132 -10.87 -2.80 20.70
CA GLU A 132 -12.07 -3.09 21.49
C GLU A 132 -12.70 -4.44 21.14
N LYS A 133 -12.89 -4.74 19.86
CA LYS A 133 -13.69 -5.88 19.41
C LYS A 133 -12.90 -7.18 19.22
N ILE A 134 -11.61 -7.09 18.94
CA ILE A 134 -10.77 -8.25 18.68
C ILE A 134 -9.84 -8.55 19.86
N LEU A 135 -9.20 -7.50 20.41
CA LEU A 135 -8.27 -7.67 21.53
C LEU A 135 -8.96 -7.54 22.89
N HIS A 136 -10.24 -7.18 22.94
CA HIS A 136 -11.03 -7.00 24.16
C HIS A 136 -10.43 -6.01 25.16
N LEU A 137 -9.74 -4.99 24.64
CA LEU A 137 -9.22 -3.91 25.47
C LEU A 137 -10.35 -2.94 25.88
N PRO A 138 -10.19 -2.25 27.03
CA PRO A 138 -11.16 -1.23 27.43
C PRO A 138 -11.34 -0.15 26.37
N ARG A 139 -12.57 0.32 26.24
CA ARG A 139 -12.90 1.41 25.31
C ARG A 139 -12.16 2.69 25.72
N SER A 140 -11.55 3.37 24.74
CA SER A 140 -10.69 4.54 24.96
C SER A 140 -11.42 5.89 24.92
N TYR A 141 -12.73 5.92 24.59
CA TYR A 141 -13.55 7.12 24.44
C TYR A 141 -15.02 6.88 24.82
#